data_b8dc09cdffc7dacb66b06167804b8dc7
#
_entry.id   b8dc09cdffc7dacb66b06167804b8dc7
#
_cell.length_a   1.000
_cell.length_b   1.000
_cell.length_c   1.000
_cell.angle_alpha   90.00
_cell.angle_beta   90.00
_cell.angle_gamma   90.00
#
_symmetry.space_group_name_H-M   'P 1'
#
loop_
_entity.id
_entity.type
_entity.pdbx_description
1 polymer ?
#
loop_
_entity_poly.entity_id
_entity_poly.type
_entity_poly.pdbx_seq_one_letter_code
_entity_poly.pdbx_strand_id
1 'polypeptide(L)'
;MRILIPAIILSVIGCSDTSSLETSSEAELVTKTSENQVVQHPEWSKDASIYEVNIRQHTAEGTFMAFEADMDRIADLGSEILWIMPVQPIGMEKRKAKGDLFIEDIENTEERKKYLGSYYSISNYTEANPEFGTLDDFKSIVNKAHLLGQKVILDWVPNHTSFDNVWVKSGHKHWYVQDSLGNIMPPNPDWGDVADLNYENDSMRLAMIDAMKFWLTNVNIDGFRCDVAVEVPLDFWEQAIVELKKVNPDIFMLAESELPDHHRKTFDMSYGWYAHHIFNHIATQEWPLDSLMAYMKWEEKNFSTNDYRMMFTTNHDENSWNGTVLERMGENHKPMAVLAFTYFGMPLVYSGQEFGNDRRLKFFEKDTIQKPQPELQDFYKTLIKTKKENPALWNGTYGGRFMRINTSNDTDLLAFKRVKNYNEVITVINLSSNKQQVNFVKEIEGNFVSVFNAETLGVYTSGTKELAAHGYQVFVKK
;
A
#
# COMPACT_ATOMS: atom_id res chain seq x y z
N MET A 1 -15.89 3.70 10.89
CA MET A 1 -15.58 2.25 10.92
C MET A 1 -14.31 2.08 11.72
N ARG A 2 -14.37 1.57 12.93
CA ARG A 2 -13.17 1.27 13.72
C ARG A 2 -12.74 -0.15 13.33
N ILE A 3 -11.64 -0.26 12.62
CA ILE A 3 -11.01 -1.56 12.38
C ILE A 3 -10.51 -2.06 13.72
N LEU A 4 -11.15 -3.08 14.26
CA LEU A 4 -10.72 -3.76 15.47
C LEU A 4 -9.48 -4.60 15.13
N ILE A 5 -8.31 -4.12 15.51
CA ILE A 5 -7.10 -4.92 15.54
C ILE A 5 -7.22 -5.87 16.74
N PRO A 6 -7.08 -7.19 16.59
CA PRO A 6 -7.13 -8.09 17.72
C PRO A 6 -5.93 -7.81 18.65
N ALA A 7 -6.22 -7.47 19.89
CA ALA A 7 -5.23 -7.35 20.94
C ALA A 7 -4.64 -8.74 21.26
N ILE A 8 -3.37 -8.95 20.91
CA ILE A 8 -2.63 -10.13 21.34
C ILE A 8 -2.32 -9.99 22.84
N ILE A 9 -3.06 -10.73 23.65
CA ILE A 9 -2.77 -10.88 25.08
C ILE A 9 -1.58 -11.81 25.22
N LEU A 10 -0.44 -11.28 25.67
CA LEU A 10 0.70 -12.08 26.14
C LEU A 10 0.34 -12.71 27.50
N SER A 11 0.03 -13.99 27.51
CA SER A 11 0.03 -14.79 28.73
C SER A 11 1.44 -15.38 28.96
N VAL A 12 2.10 -14.89 29.99
CA VAL A 12 3.32 -15.48 30.54
C VAL A 12 2.90 -16.69 31.37
N ILE A 13 3.29 -17.89 30.96
CA ILE A 13 3.28 -19.07 31.80
C ILE A 13 4.73 -19.52 31.99
N GLY A 14 5.23 -19.34 33.19
CA GLY A 14 6.43 -20.00 33.62
C GLY A 14 6.08 -21.39 34.16
N CYS A 15 6.89 -22.38 33.83
CA CYS A 15 7.02 -23.57 34.64
C CYS A 15 8.40 -24.20 34.50
N SER A 16 8.91 -24.56 35.60
CA SER A 16 10.19 -25.18 35.91
C SER A 16 10.15 -26.71 35.83
N ASP A 17 11.36 -27.27 35.56
CA ASP A 17 11.96 -28.54 36.06
C ASP A 17 11.41 -29.90 35.61
N THR A 18 12.22 -30.70 35.17
CA THR A 18 13.36 -31.61 35.45
C THR A 18 13.22 -32.97 34.78
N SER A 19 14.33 -33.38 34.17
CA SER A 19 14.93 -34.72 33.99
C SER A 19 14.11 -35.99 33.73
N SER A 20 14.43 -36.67 32.63
CA SER A 20 15.06 -38.01 32.67
C SER A 20 15.49 -38.46 31.26
N LEU A 21 16.68 -38.99 31.20
CA LEU A 21 17.29 -39.77 30.11
C LEU A 21 16.52 -41.08 29.91
N GLU A 22 16.28 -41.47 28.65
CA GLU A 22 16.56 -42.84 28.19
C GLU A 22 16.61 -42.93 26.66
N THR A 23 17.40 -43.83 26.21
CA THR A 23 18.08 -44.10 24.97
C THR A 23 17.22 -44.67 23.83
N SER A 24 17.70 -44.35 22.61
CA SER A 24 17.72 -45.16 21.39
C SER A 24 16.47 -45.45 20.60
N SER A 25 16.36 -44.83 19.40
CA SER A 25 16.39 -45.61 18.15
C SER A 25 16.66 -44.64 16.99
N GLU A 26 17.63 -44.97 16.16
CA GLU A 26 17.87 -44.39 14.84
C GLU A 26 16.62 -44.62 14.00
N ALA A 27 15.80 -43.58 13.88
CA ALA A 27 14.76 -43.48 12.86
C ALA A 27 15.25 -42.39 11.91
N GLU A 28 15.39 -42.71 10.66
CA GLU A 28 15.79 -41.88 9.54
C GLU A 28 15.18 -40.47 9.66
N LEU A 29 16.05 -39.51 9.89
CA LEU A 29 15.75 -38.10 9.68
C LEU A 29 15.63 -37.91 8.17
N VAL A 30 14.42 -38.14 7.64
CA VAL A 30 14.03 -37.59 6.35
C VAL A 30 14.02 -36.09 6.56
N THR A 31 15.16 -35.46 6.32
CA THR A 31 15.26 -34.02 6.13
C THR A 31 14.35 -33.67 4.96
N LYS A 32 13.09 -33.31 5.25
CA LYS A 32 12.32 -32.45 4.39
C LYS A 32 13.04 -31.10 4.41
N THR A 33 14.01 -30.94 3.52
CA THR A 33 14.38 -29.64 3.00
C THR A 33 13.15 -29.15 2.23
N SER A 34 12.22 -28.52 2.92
CA SER A 34 11.33 -27.56 2.27
C SER A 34 12.29 -26.48 1.76
N GLU A 35 12.61 -26.52 0.48
CA GLU A 35 13.18 -25.38 -0.21
C GLU A 35 12.25 -24.22 0.11
N ASN A 36 12.74 -23.26 0.90
CA ASN A 36 12.10 -21.98 1.12
C ASN A 36 12.08 -21.29 -0.24
N GLN A 37 11.01 -21.48 -0.98
CA GLN A 37 10.79 -20.83 -2.25
C GLN A 37 10.47 -19.38 -1.94
N VAL A 38 11.48 -18.52 -2.00
CA VAL A 38 11.34 -17.08 -1.79
C VAL A 38 10.72 -16.48 -3.05
N VAL A 39 9.75 -15.58 -2.90
CA VAL A 39 9.15 -14.85 -4.01
C VAL A 39 10.25 -14.14 -4.80
N GLN A 40 10.25 -14.36 -6.12
CA GLN A 40 11.13 -13.65 -7.05
C GLN A 40 10.38 -12.44 -7.58
N HIS A 41 10.84 -11.25 -7.19
CA HIS A 41 10.24 -9.99 -7.63
C HIS A 41 10.61 -9.67 -9.07
N PRO A 42 9.69 -9.07 -9.86
CA PRO A 42 10.04 -8.52 -11.15
C PRO A 42 11.19 -7.50 -11.02
N GLU A 43 12.21 -7.62 -11.88
CA GLU A 43 13.42 -6.77 -11.81
C GLU A 43 13.08 -5.27 -11.89
N TRP A 44 12.02 -4.91 -12.62
CA TRP A 44 11.55 -3.54 -12.75
C TRP A 44 11.01 -2.93 -11.43
N SER A 45 10.67 -3.75 -10.43
CA SER A 45 10.09 -3.30 -9.16
C SER A 45 11.12 -2.88 -8.12
N LYS A 46 12.41 -3.12 -8.35
CA LYS A 46 13.47 -2.94 -7.37
C LYS A 46 13.63 -1.51 -6.83
N ASP A 47 13.40 -0.51 -7.65
CA ASP A 47 13.52 0.91 -7.35
C ASP A 47 12.19 1.67 -7.44
N ALA A 48 11.11 0.94 -7.68
CA ALA A 48 9.79 1.49 -7.93
C ALA A 48 9.18 2.16 -6.71
N SER A 49 8.29 3.10 -7.00
CA SER A 49 7.30 3.72 -6.12
C SER A 49 5.91 3.62 -6.74
N ILE A 50 4.87 3.75 -5.92
CA ILE A 50 3.48 3.62 -6.35
C ILE A 50 2.81 5.00 -6.39
N TYR A 51 1.99 5.23 -7.42
CA TYR A 51 0.98 6.27 -7.47
C TYR A 51 -0.40 5.60 -7.53
N GLU A 52 -1.19 5.78 -6.47
CA GLU A 52 -2.53 5.24 -6.35
C GLU A 52 -3.55 6.16 -7.01
N VAL A 53 -4.38 5.60 -7.89
CA VAL A 53 -5.30 6.34 -8.74
C VAL A 53 -6.75 5.98 -8.44
N ASN A 54 -7.54 6.99 -8.07
CA ASN A 54 -8.99 6.90 -8.01
C ASN A 54 -9.60 7.58 -9.25
N ILE A 55 -9.97 6.81 -10.28
CA ILE A 55 -10.50 7.34 -11.54
C ILE A 55 -11.70 8.26 -11.29
N ARG A 56 -12.66 7.85 -10.43
CA ARG A 56 -13.86 8.65 -10.12
C ARG A 56 -13.53 10.02 -9.58
N GLN A 57 -12.44 10.16 -8.82
CA GLN A 57 -12.12 11.36 -8.05
C GLN A 57 -10.97 12.19 -8.67
N HIS A 58 -10.20 11.60 -9.59
CA HIS A 58 -8.95 12.22 -10.10
C HIS A 58 -9.21 13.51 -10.86
N THR A 59 -10.28 13.54 -11.67
CA THR A 59 -10.69 14.71 -12.46
C THR A 59 -12.14 15.09 -12.18
N ALA A 60 -12.57 16.26 -12.65
CA ALA A 60 -13.95 16.68 -12.55
C ALA A 60 -14.90 15.74 -13.32
N GLU A 61 -14.46 15.22 -14.46
CA GLU A 61 -15.20 14.25 -15.28
C GLU A 61 -15.25 12.88 -14.61
N GLY A 62 -14.14 12.43 -14.03
CA GLY A 62 -13.99 11.11 -13.40
C GLY A 62 -14.04 9.97 -14.41
N THR A 63 -13.43 10.16 -15.59
CA THR A 63 -13.43 9.20 -16.70
C THR A 63 -12.01 8.76 -17.06
N PHE A 64 -11.89 7.62 -17.74
CA PHE A 64 -10.63 7.11 -18.27
C PHE A 64 -9.95 8.11 -19.21
N MET A 65 -10.69 8.72 -20.13
CA MET A 65 -10.14 9.71 -21.07
C MET A 65 -9.59 10.95 -20.34
N ALA A 66 -10.28 11.43 -19.31
CA ALA A 66 -9.82 12.59 -18.56
C ALA A 66 -8.58 12.25 -17.69
N PHE A 67 -8.51 11.05 -17.14
CA PHE A 67 -7.31 10.56 -16.45
C PHE A 67 -6.14 10.39 -17.42
N GLU A 68 -6.37 9.78 -18.60
CA GLU A 68 -5.33 9.59 -19.62
C GLU A 68 -4.68 10.91 -20.05
N ALA A 69 -5.44 12.00 -20.08
CA ALA A 69 -4.92 13.32 -20.38
C ALA A 69 -3.94 13.86 -19.34
N ASP A 70 -4.00 13.40 -18.07
CA ASP A 70 -3.11 13.82 -16.97
C ASP A 70 -1.89 12.88 -16.78
N MET A 71 -1.81 11.77 -17.49
CA MET A 71 -0.78 10.74 -17.28
C MET A 71 0.65 11.24 -17.55
N ASP A 72 0.84 12.15 -18.50
CA ASP A 72 2.18 12.74 -18.75
C ASP A 72 2.72 13.47 -17.51
N ARG A 73 1.85 14.17 -16.78
CA ARG A 73 2.21 14.82 -15.50
C ARG A 73 2.58 13.78 -14.43
N ILE A 74 1.82 12.69 -14.33
CA ILE A 74 2.08 11.63 -13.36
C ILE A 74 3.39 10.90 -13.69
N ALA A 75 3.67 10.68 -14.97
CA ALA A 75 4.93 10.12 -15.42
C ALA A 75 6.12 11.07 -15.10
N ASP A 76 5.93 12.39 -15.27
CA ASP A 76 6.93 13.41 -14.91
C ASP A 76 7.13 13.49 -13.38
N LEU A 77 6.13 13.14 -12.56
CA LEU A 77 6.28 12.98 -11.12
C LEU A 77 7.29 11.88 -10.78
N GLY A 78 7.34 10.80 -11.60
CA GLY A 78 8.38 9.79 -11.59
C GLY A 78 8.01 8.43 -11.01
N SER A 79 6.79 8.24 -10.50
CA SER A 79 6.34 6.93 -9.99
C SER A 79 6.23 5.90 -11.10
N GLU A 80 6.75 4.70 -10.83
CA GLU A 80 6.83 3.61 -11.82
C GLU A 80 5.55 2.78 -11.87
N ILE A 81 4.83 2.64 -10.76
CA ILE A 81 3.63 1.82 -10.67
C ILE A 81 2.40 2.72 -10.54
N LEU A 82 1.45 2.56 -11.46
CA LEU A 82 0.10 3.08 -11.31
C LEU A 82 -0.77 1.98 -10.71
N TRP A 83 -1.15 2.13 -9.44
CA TRP A 83 -2.20 1.31 -8.84
C TRP A 83 -3.54 1.98 -9.10
N ILE A 84 -4.33 1.39 -9.98
CA ILE A 84 -5.66 1.90 -10.32
C ILE A 84 -6.71 1.18 -9.47
N MET A 85 -7.45 1.95 -8.67
CA MET A 85 -8.58 1.45 -7.88
C MET A 85 -9.62 0.74 -8.75
N PRO A 86 -10.57 -0.05 -8.19
CA PRO A 86 -11.43 -0.90 -9.00
C PRO A 86 -12.13 -0.14 -10.14
N VAL A 87 -12.03 -0.71 -11.34
CA VAL A 87 -12.58 -0.13 -12.57
C VAL A 87 -13.77 -0.92 -13.11
N GLN A 88 -14.16 -1.98 -12.42
CA GLN A 88 -15.27 -2.85 -12.80
C GLN A 88 -16.63 -2.20 -12.49
N PRO A 89 -17.71 -2.64 -13.16
CA PRO A 89 -19.06 -2.14 -12.89
C PRO A 89 -19.50 -2.41 -11.46
N ILE A 90 -20.21 -1.45 -10.87
CA ILE A 90 -20.70 -1.51 -9.50
C ILE A 90 -22.11 -2.06 -9.45
N GLY A 91 -22.41 -2.92 -8.47
CA GLY A 91 -23.73 -3.48 -8.24
C GLY A 91 -24.80 -2.41 -7.95
N MET A 92 -26.04 -2.76 -8.26
CA MET A 92 -27.22 -1.92 -8.00
C MET A 92 -28.01 -2.41 -6.79
N GLU A 93 -28.04 -3.72 -6.54
CA GLU A 93 -28.76 -4.32 -5.41
C GLU A 93 -28.02 -4.01 -4.11
N LYS A 94 -28.74 -3.46 -3.13
CA LYS A 94 -28.21 -2.99 -1.84
C LYS A 94 -27.05 -1.98 -1.99
N ARG A 95 -27.09 -1.15 -3.02
CA ARG A 95 -26.06 -0.12 -3.23
C ARG A 95 -26.05 0.87 -2.07
N LYS A 96 -24.89 1.03 -1.42
CA LYS A 96 -24.74 1.99 -0.33
C LYS A 96 -24.82 3.44 -0.79
N ALA A 97 -25.42 4.28 0.06
CA ALA A 97 -25.53 5.72 -0.10
C ALA A 97 -24.62 6.44 0.92
N LYS A 98 -25.15 6.80 2.08
CA LYS A 98 -24.42 7.51 3.14
C LYS A 98 -24.67 6.85 4.49
N GLY A 99 -23.64 6.78 5.33
CA GLY A 99 -23.72 6.06 6.59
C GLY A 99 -24.12 4.59 6.33
N ASP A 100 -25.13 4.12 7.04
CA ASP A 100 -25.65 2.76 6.91
C ASP A 100 -26.80 2.62 5.92
N LEU A 101 -27.19 3.72 5.23
CA LEU A 101 -28.31 3.74 4.29
C LEU A 101 -27.92 3.16 2.94
N PHE A 102 -28.87 2.44 2.33
CA PHE A 102 -28.85 2.07 0.92
C PHE A 102 -29.55 3.12 0.06
N ILE A 103 -29.32 3.11 -1.25
CA ILE A 103 -29.98 4.08 -2.14
C ILE A 103 -31.51 3.96 -2.12
N GLU A 104 -32.05 2.77 -1.87
CA GLU A 104 -33.47 2.51 -1.75
C GLU A 104 -34.11 3.23 -0.55
N ASP A 105 -33.33 3.46 0.52
CA ASP A 105 -33.79 4.16 1.73
C ASP A 105 -33.88 5.67 1.55
N ILE A 106 -33.32 6.20 0.46
CA ILE A 106 -33.38 7.64 0.15
C ILE A 106 -34.70 7.93 -0.59
N GLU A 107 -35.61 8.68 0.02
CA GLU A 107 -36.94 9.00 -0.58
C GLU A 107 -36.81 9.84 -1.84
N ASN A 108 -35.93 10.84 -1.84
CA ASN A 108 -35.75 11.76 -2.95
C ASN A 108 -34.98 11.14 -4.10
N THR A 109 -35.63 10.94 -5.24
CA THR A 109 -35.04 10.31 -6.44
C THR A 109 -33.88 11.09 -7.05
N GLU A 110 -33.87 12.42 -6.93
CA GLU A 110 -32.74 13.23 -7.41
C GLU A 110 -31.55 13.13 -6.46
N GLU A 111 -31.78 12.96 -5.16
CA GLU A 111 -30.72 12.69 -4.20
C GLU A 111 -30.08 11.31 -4.43
N ARG A 112 -30.87 10.29 -4.75
CA ARG A 112 -30.35 8.93 -5.08
C ARG A 112 -29.28 8.96 -6.16
N LYS A 113 -29.41 9.81 -7.17
CA LYS A 113 -28.47 9.92 -8.29
C LYS A 113 -27.06 10.37 -7.89
N LYS A 114 -26.89 10.94 -6.69
CA LYS A 114 -25.57 11.36 -6.19
C LYS A 114 -24.74 10.16 -5.72
N TYR A 115 -25.39 9.07 -5.33
CA TYR A 115 -24.73 7.92 -4.74
C TYR A 115 -24.42 6.88 -5.80
N LEU A 116 -23.13 6.76 -6.08
CA LEU A 116 -22.57 5.86 -7.10
C LEU A 116 -22.18 4.49 -6.52
N GLY A 117 -22.26 4.33 -5.20
CA GLY A 117 -21.92 3.10 -4.50
C GLY A 117 -20.44 2.88 -4.32
N SER A 118 -20.11 1.76 -3.67
CA SER A 118 -18.75 1.32 -3.41
C SER A 118 -18.07 0.81 -4.69
N TYR A 119 -16.83 1.23 -4.93
CA TYR A 119 -15.97 0.67 -5.99
C TYR A 119 -15.74 -0.84 -5.79
N TYR A 120 -15.83 -1.31 -4.55
CA TYR A 120 -15.57 -2.69 -4.16
C TYR A 120 -16.80 -3.60 -4.27
N SER A 121 -17.96 -3.07 -4.64
CA SER A 121 -19.19 -3.86 -4.90
C SER A 121 -19.25 -4.28 -6.37
N ILE A 122 -18.41 -5.25 -6.77
CA ILE A 122 -18.18 -5.65 -8.17
C ILE A 122 -19.37 -6.45 -8.72
N SER A 123 -19.98 -5.99 -9.81
CA SER A 123 -21.08 -6.71 -10.48
C SER A 123 -20.64 -7.57 -11.67
N ASN A 124 -19.48 -7.30 -12.28
CA ASN A 124 -18.85 -8.12 -13.32
C ASN A 124 -17.33 -7.91 -13.34
N TYR A 125 -16.58 -8.99 -13.18
CA TYR A 125 -15.12 -8.92 -13.10
C TYR A 125 -14.42 -8.65 -14.44
N THR A 126 -15.08 -8.85 -15.57
CA THR A 126 -14.46 -8.80 -16.91
C THR A 126 -14.94 -7.63 -17.76
N GLU A 127 -15.61 -6.67 -17.15
CA GLU A 127 -16.08 -5.44 -17.81
C GLU A 127 -15.49 -4.19 -17.14
N ALA A 128 -15.45 -3.09 -17.88
CA ALA A 128 -15.14 -1.77 -17.34
C ALA A 128 -16.43 -1.05 -16.91
N ASN A 129 -16.35 -0.25 -15.85
CA ASN A 129 -17.46 0.56 -15.36
C ASN A 129 -17.85 1.60 -16.44
N PRO A 130 -19.09 1.56 -16.93
CA PRO A 130 -19.55 2.51 -17.96
C PRO A 130 -19.57 3.98 -17.49
N GLU A 131 -19.53 4.23 -16.18
CA GLU A 131 -19.36 5.59 -15.63
C GLU A 131 -17.95 6.15 -15.92
N PHE A 132 -16.95 5.30 -16.10
CA PHE A 132 -15.57 5.70 -16.37
C PHE A 132 -15.25 5.70 -17.87
N GLY A 133 -15.94 4.89 -18.65
CA GLY A 133 -15.73 4.71 -20.09
C GLY A 133 -15.83 3.26 -20.52
N THR A 134 -15.16 2.92 -21.59
CA THR A 134 -15.14 1.57 -22.17
C THR A 134 -13.89 0.78 -21.77
N LEU A 135 -13.91 -0.53 -21.99
CA LEU A 135 -12.72 -1.37 -21.80
C LEU A 135 -11.57 -0.93 -22.75
N ASP A 136 -11.89 -0.44 -23.93
CA ASP A 136 -10.86 0.04 -24.88
C ASP A 136 -10.25 1.37 -24.43
N ASP A 137 -11.01 2.25 -23.76
CA ASP A 137 -10.45 3.44 -23.10
C ASP A 137 -9.47 3.04 -21.97
N PHE A 138 -9.80 2.00 -21.19
CA PHE A 138 -8.90 1.51 -20.17
C PHE A 138 -7.63 0.86 -20.77
N LYS A 139 -7.76 0.11 -21.86
CA LYS A 139 -6.59 -0.39 -22.62
C LYS A 139 -5.70 0.74 -23.13
N SER A 140 -6.29 1.88 -23.53
CA SER A 140 -5.54 3.07 -23.95
C SER A 140 -4.67 3.60 -22.78
N ILE A 141 -5.23 3.67 -21.56
CA ILE A 141 -4.49 4.03 -20.35
C ILE A 141 -3.29 3.09 -20.13
N VAL A 142 -3.52 1.77 -20.19
CA VAL A 142 -2.44 0.77 -19.96
C VAL A 142 -1.36 0.91 -21.04
N ASN A 143 -1.74 1.05 -22.31
CA ASN A 143 -0.79 1.25 -23.39
C ASN A 143 0.01 2.55 -23.22
N LYS A 144 -0.65 3.65 -22.83
CA LYS A 144 0.01 4.93 -22.58
C LYS A 144 0.96 4.83 -21.38
N ALA A 145 0.57 4.15 -20.29
CA ALA A 145 1.45 3.89 -19.15
C ALA A 145 2.74 3.19 -19.59
N HIS A 146 2.62 2.13 -20.40
CA HIS A 146 3.77 1.39 -20.92
C HIS A 146 4.67 2.26 -21.82
N LEU A 147 4.08 3.10 -22.67
CA LEU A 147 4.82 4.06 -23.49
C LEU A 147 5.58 5.09 -22.65
N LEU A 148 5.05 5.47 -21.50
CA LEU A 148 5.67 6.37 -20.52
C LEU A 148 6.66 5.65 -19.59
N GLY A 149 6.86 4.34 -19.74
CA GLY A 149 7.75 3.53 -18.91
C GLY A 149 7.16 3.13 -17.55
N GLN A 150 5.85 3.29 -17.39
CA GLN A 150 5.14 2.92 -16.16
C GLN A 150 4.51 1.54 -16.26
N LYS A 151 4.22 0.94 -15.10
CA LYS A 151 3.53 -0.33 -14.92
C LYS A 151 2.15 -0.09 -14.32
N VAL A 152 1.16 -0.92 -14.69
CA VAL A 152 -0.21 -0.80 -14.20
C VAL A 152 -0.57 -2.02 -13.38
N ILE A 153 -0.93 -1.82 -12.12
CA ILE A 153 -1.58 -2.85 -11.29
C ILE A 153 -3.03 -2.44 -11.05
N LEU A 154 -3.92 -3.42 -11.15
CA LEU A 154 -5.35 -3.21 -10.97
C LEU A 154 -5.76 -3.64 -9.56
N ASP A 155 -6.58 -2.82 -8.92
CA ASP A 155 -7.22 -3.20 -7.66
C ASP A 155 -8.20 -4.34 -7.90
N TRP A 156 -8.00 -5.44 -7.20
CA TRP A 156 -8.76 -6.67 -7.36
C TRP A 156 -9.51 -7.02 -6.09
N VAL A 157 -10.80 -7.24 -6.18
CA VAL A 157 -11.69 -7.51 -5.06
C VAL A 157 -12.03 -9.01 -5.01
N PRO A 158 -11.22 -9.85 -4.34
CA PRO A 158 -11.40 -11.30 -4.38
C PRO A 158 -12.34 -11.83 -3.32
N ASN A 159 -12.53 -11.10 -2.21
CA ASN A 159 -13.27 -11.60 -1.05
C ASN A 159 -14.78 -11.64 -1.26
N HIS A 160 -15.33 -10.74 -2.05
CA HIS A 160 -16.77 -10.55 -2.20
C HIS A 160 -17.14 -9.95 -3.55
N THR A 161 -18.43 -9.94 -3.86
CA THR A 161 -19.03 -9.28 -5.03
C THR A 161 -20.23 -8.45 -4.64
N SER A 162 -20.88 -7.75 -5.59
CA SER A 162 -22.23 -7.24 -5.36
C SER A 162 -23.24 -8.41 -5.29
N PHE A 163 -24.41 -8.17 -4.66
CA PHE A 163 -25.49 -9.17 -4.60
C PHE A 163 -26.08 -9.48 -5.98
N ASP A 164 -26.00 -8.55 -6.92
CA ASP A 164 -26.47 -8.70 -8.29
C ASP A 164 -25.34 -8.97 -9.30
N ASN A 165 -24.23 -9.54 -8.84
CA ASN A 165 -23.14 -9.98 -9.69
C ASN A 165 -23.61 -10.97 -10.77
N VAL A 166 -22.97 -10.96 -11.94
CA VAL A 166 -23.30 -11.85 -13.06
C VAL A 166 -23.25 -13.33 -12.67
N TRP A 167 -22.41 -13.74 -11.74
CA TRP A 167 -22.35 -15.11 -11.22
C TRP A 167 -23.63 -15.50 -10.47
N VAL A 168 -24.17 -14.60 -9.65
CA VAL A 168 -25.46 -14.81 -8.96
C VAL A 168 -26.59 -14.92 -10.00
N LYS A 169 -26.63 -13.97 -10.95
CA LYS A 169 -27.64 -13.93 -12.03
C LYS A 169 -27.59 -15.16 -12.95
N SER A 170 -26.41 -15.74 -13.14
CA SER A 170 -26.20 -16.96 -13.93
C SER A 170 -26.47 -18.26 -13.15
N GLY A 171 -26.99 -18.16 -11.92
CA GLY A 171 -27.42 -19.32 -11.13
C GLY A 171 -26.34 -19.91 -10.23
N HIS A 172 -25.17 -19.27 -10.10
CA HIS A 172 -24.07 -19.77 -9.27
C HIS A 172 -24.17 -19.32 -7.79
N LYS A 173 -25.37 -19.30 -7.20
CA LYS A 173 -25.54 -18.95 -5.78
C LYS A 173 -24.70 -19.81 -4.83
N HIS A 174 -24.42 -21.07 -5.20
CA HIS A 174 -23.58 -21.98 -4.43
C HIS A 174 -22.08 -21.60 -4.40
N TRP A 175 -21.68 -20.57 -5.15
CA TRP A 175 -20.35 -19.95 -5.08
C TRP A 175 -20.22 -18.95 -3.92
N TYR A 176 -21.31 -18.70 -3.21
CA TYR A 176 -21.39 -17.72 -2.12
C TYR A 176 -21.67 -18.40 -0.78
N VAL A 177 -21.23 -17.78 0.29
CA VAL A 177 -21.59 -18.18 1.65
C VAL A 177 -23.08 -17.93 1.85
N GLN A 178 -23.81 -18.94 2.38
CA GLN A 178 -25.25 -18.90 2.55
C GLN A 178 -25.65 -19.23 3.99
N ASP A 179 -26.75 -18.64 4.43
CA ASP A 179 -27.41 -19.03 5.67
C ASP A 179 -28.16 -20.39 5.52
N SER A 180 -28.75 -20.86 6.62
CA SER A 180 -29.52 -22.12 6.63
C SER A 180 -30.76 -22.11 5.74
N LEU A 181 -31.21 -20.95 5.26
CA LEU A 181 -32.35 -20.75 4.37
C LEU A 181 -31.92 -20.60 2.91
N GLY A 182 -30.61 -20.59 2.61
CA GLY A 182 -30.07 -20.42 1.27
C GLY A 182 -29.98 -18.95 0.83
N ASN A 183 -30.03 -18.00 1.75
CA ASN A 183 -29.79 -16.59 1.44
C ASN A 183 -28.28 -16.32 1.41
N ILE A 184 -27.80 -15.60 0.41
CA ILE A 184 -26.40 -15.15 0.33
C ILE A 184 -26.12 -14.17 1.47
N MET A 185 -25.01 -14.39 2.17
CA MET A 185 -24.58 -13.59 3.30
C MET A 185 -23.53 -12.56 2.91
N PRO A 186 -23.44 -11.41 3.62
CA PRO A 186 -22.30 -10.52 3.54
C PRO A 186 -21.11 -11.10 4.35
N PRO A 187 -19.85 -10.71 4.05
CA PRO A 187 -18.68 -11.16 4.82
C PRO A 187 -18.74 -10.79 6.30
N ASN A 188 -19.32 -9.64 6.59
CA ASN A 188 -19.59 -9.15 7.94
C ASN A 188 -20.80 -8.20 7.94
N PRO A 189 -21.41 -7.89 9.12
CA PRO A 189 -22.60 -7.05 9.19
C PRO A 189 -22.43 -5.62 8.67
N ASP A 190 -21.21 -5.06 8.72
CA ASP A 190 -20.94 -3.68 8.31
C ASP A 190 -20.86 -3.54 6.77
N TRP A 191 -20.63 -4.65 6.07
CA TRP A 191 -20.49 -4.70 4.61
C TRP A 191 -21.76 -5.23 3.93
N GLY A 192 -22.90 -4.66 4.31
CA GLY A 192 -24.21 -5.11 3.86
C GLY A 192 -24.51 -4.94 2.36
N ASP A 193 -23.64 -4.28 1.60
CA ASP A 193 -23.74 -4.05 0.15
C ASP A 193 -23.01 -5.07 -0.70
N VAL A 194 -22.32 -6.05 -0.07
CA VAL A 194 -21.54 -7.07 -0.79
C VAL A 194 -21.83 -8.48 -0.29
N ALA A 195 -21.64 -9.46 -1.18
CA ALA A 195 -21.94 -10.87 -1.04
C ALA A 195 -20.65 -11.68 -0.89
N ASP A 196 -20.52 -12.44 0.18
CA ASP A 196 -19.34 -13.20 0.56
C ASP A 196 -19.11 -14.41 -0.37
N LEU A 197 -17.89 -14.61 -0.87
CA LEU A 197 -17.52 -15.69 -1.76
C LEU A 197 -17.09 -16.95 -0.98
N ASN A 198 -17.58 -18.10 -1.41
CA ASN A 198 -17.26 -19.39 -0.79
C ASN A 198 -16.02 -20.02 -1.43
N TYR A 199 -14.87 -19.84 -0.80
CA TYR A 199 -13.60 -20.42 -1.26
C TYR A 199 -13.45 -21.93 -1.07
N GLU A 200 -14.39 -22.61 -0.45
CA GLU A 200 -14.47 -24.08 -0.48
C GLU A 200 -14.95 -24.62 -1.84
N ASN A 201 -15.41 -23.74 -2.74
CA ASN A 201 -15.94 -24.13 -4.05
C ASN A 201 -14.85 -23.98 -5.13
N ASP A 202 -14.36 -25.12 -5.62
CA ASP A 202 -13.29 -25.14 -6.66
C ASP A 202 -13.69 -24.43 -7.96
N SER A 203 -14.97 -24.52 -8.37
CA SER A 203 -15.43 -23.86 -9.60
C SER A 203 -15.40 -22.34 -9.46
N MET A 204 -15.73 -21.82 -8.28
CA MET A 204 -15.62 -20.40 -7.98
C MET A 204 -14.15 -19.95 -8.00
N ARG A 205 -13.23 -20.71 -7.37
CA ARG A 205 -11.79 -20.43 -7.40
C ARG A 205 -11.27 -20.33 -8.83
N LEU A 206 -11.62 -21.29 -9.69
CA LEU A 206 -11.20 -21.29 -11.09
C LEU A 206 -11.78 -20.08 -11.86
N ALA A 207 -13.05 -19.75 -11.65
CA ALA A 207 -13.68 -18.58 -12.27
C ALA A 207 -13.02 -17.26 -11.83
N MET A 208 -12.61 -17.15 -10.56
CA MET A 208 -11.88 -16.00 -10.03
C MET A 208 -10.50 -15.87 -10.71
N ILE A 209 -9.76 -16.97 -10.84
CA ILE A 209 -8.45 -17.02 -11.52
C ILE A 209 -8.61 -16.66 -13.00
N ASP A 210 -9.63 -17.18 -13.68
CA ASP A 210 -9.87 -16.88 -15.09
C ASP A 210 -10.26 -15.42 -15.30
N ALA A 211 -11.00 -14.82 -14.36
CA ALA A 211 -11.29 -13.39 -14.37
C ALA A 211 -10.00 -12.54 -14.20
N MET A 212 -9.06 -12.94 -13.34
CA MET A 212 -7.76 -12.29 -13.24
C MET A 212 -6.94 -12.43 -14.53
N LYS A 213 -6.89 -13.64 -15.10
CA LYS A 213 -6.22 -13.89 -16.40
C LYS A 213 -6.78 -13.04 -17.54
N PHE A 214 -8.08 -12.74 -17.52
CA PHE A 214 -8.70 -11.85 -18.53
C PHE A 214 -7.98 -10.49 -18.57
N TRP A 215 -7.70 -9.86 -17.44
CA TRP A 215 -7.03 -8.55 -17.41
C TRP A 215 -5.57 -8.62 -17.85
N LEU A 216 -4.87 -9.69 -17.50
CA LEU A 216 -3.49 -9.92 -18.00
C LEU A 216 -3.44 -10.14 -19.50
N THR A 217 -4.38 -10.95 -20.05
CA THR A 217 -4.35 -11.36 -21.45
C THR A 217 -4.96 -10.32 -22.38
N ASN A 218 -6.10 -9.72 -22.00
CA ASN A 218 -6.89 -8.86 -22.90
C ASN A 218 -6.59 -7.38 -22.71
N VAL A 219 -6.05 -6.99 -21.53
CA VAL A 219 -5.76 -5.59 -21.21
C VAL A 219 -4.27 -5.35 -21.06
N ASN A 220 -3.49 -6.40 -20.78
CA ASN A 220 -2.04 -6.38 -20.64
C ASN A 220 -1.58 -5.56 -19.41
N ILE A 221 -2.31 -5.65 -18.29
CA ILE A 221 -1.85 -5.08 -17.01
C ILE A 221 -0.64 -5.85 -16.46
N ASP A 222 0.11 -5.24 -15.54
CA ASP A 222 1.36 -5.80 -15.00
C ASP A 222 1.17 -6.51 -13.65
N GLY A 223 -0.01 -6.42 -13.04
CA GLY A 223 -0.26 -7.06 -11.76
C GLY A 223 -1.54 -6.62 -11.08
N PHE A 224 -1.63 -6.95 -9.77
CA PHE A 224 -2.81 -6.67 -8.96
C PHE A 224 -2.44 -6.15 -7.57
N ARG A 225 -3.27 -5.25 -7.05
CA ARG A 225 -3.45 -5.03 -5.61
C ARG A 225 -4.69 -5.81 -5.19
N CYS A 226 -4.52 -6.73 -4.26
CA CYS A 226 -5.61 -7.61 -3.83
C CYS A 226 -6.23 -7.08 -2.54
N ASP A 227 -7.48 -6.63 -2.68
CA ASP A 227 -8.32 -6.11 -1.61
C ASP A 227 -8.59 -7.17 -0.55
N VAL A 228 -8.47 -6.81 0.72
CA VAL A 228 -8.71 -7.68 1.88
C VAL A 228 -8.09 -9.09 1.71
N ALA A 229 -6.88 -9.15 1.14
CA ALA A 229 -6.23 -10.44 0.81
C ALA A 229 -6.06 -11.37 2.02
N VAL A 230 -6.09 -10.79 3.23
CA VAL A 230 -6.01 -11.51 4.51
C VAL A 230 -7.21 -12.43 4.78
N GLU A 231 -8.38 -12.07 4.27
CA GLU A 231 -9.62 -12.85 4.44
C GLU A 231 -9.76 -13.98 3.39
N VAL A 232 -8.93 -13.96 2.35
CA VAL A 232 -8.93 -14.99 1.30
C VAL A 232 -7.92 -16.09 1.63
N PRO A 233 -8.28 -17.39 1.53
CA PRO A 233 -7.39 -18.48 1.90
C PRO A 233 -6.03 -18.46 1.19
N LEU A 234 -4.96 -18.70 1.93
CA LEU A 234 -3.59 -18.68 1.40
C LEU A 234 -3.38 -19.70 0.27
N ASP A 235 -3.98 -20.89 0.38
CA ASP A 235 -3.90 -21.93 -0.64
C ASP A 235 -4.55 -21.53 -1.97
N PHE A 236 -5.59 -20.67 -1.93
CA PHE A 236 -6.12 -20.06 -3.15
C PHE A 236 -5.08 -19.15 -3.80
N TRP A 237 -4.39 -18.31 -3.01
CA TRP A 237 -3.33 -17.44 -3.54
C TRP A 237 -2.17 -18.25 -4.12
N GLU A 238 -1.77 -19.35 -3.46
CA GLU A 238 -0.77 -20.27 -4.00
C GLU A 238 -1.22 -20.89 -5.33
N GLN A 239 -2.49 -21.26 -5.46
CA GLN A 239 -3.08 -21.74 -6.71
C GLN A 239 -3.12 -20.65 -7.78
N ALA A 240 -3.59 -19.44 -7.43
CA ALA A 240 -3.75 -18.33 -8.35
C ALA A 240 -2.42 -17.89 -8.94
N ILE A 241 -1.39 -17.68 -8.12
CA ILE A 241 -0.11 -17.17 -8.60
C ILE A 241 0.57 -18.12 -9.59
N VAL A 242 0.44 -19.43 -9.40
CA VAL A 242 0.96 -20.44 -10.35
C VAL A 242 0.30 -20.27 -11.73
N GLU A 243 -1.01 -20.03 -11.76
CA GLU A 243 -1.76 -19.86 -13.00
C GLU A 243 -1.52 -18.51 -13.65
N LEU A 244 -1.40 -17.43 -12.86
CA LEU A 244 -1.16 -16.08 -13.36
C LEU A 244 0.27 -15.94 -13.93
N LYS A 245 1.28 -16.54 -13.30
CA LYS A 245 2.66 -16.55 -13.80
C LYS A 245 2.84 -17.31 -15.11
N LYS A 246 1.93 -18.20 -15.48
CA LYS A 246 1.92 -18.82 -16.83
C LYS A 246 1.56 -17.80 -17.92
N VAL A 247 0.77 -16.77 -17.56
CA VAL A 247 0.37 -15.70 -18.49
C VAL A 247 1.41 -14.57 -18.49
N ASN A 248 1.81 -14.11 -17.31
CA ASN A 248 2.83 -13.09 -17.12
C ASN A 248 3.81 -13.51 -16.02
N PRO A 249 5.02 -14.01 -16.36
CA PRO A 249 6.02 -14.42 -15.37
C PRO A 249 6.48 -13.27 -14.46
N ASP A 250 6.43 -12.02 -14.94
CA ASP A 250 6.84 -10.81 -14.23
C ASP A 250 5.65 -10.07 -13.59
N ILE A 251 4.57 -10.78 -13.28
CA ILE A 251 3.41 -10.22 -12.59
C ILE A 251 3.79 -9.73 -11.20
N PHE A 252 3.32 -8.53 -10.83
CA PHE A 252 3.52 -7.96 -9.51
C PHE A 252 2.25 -8.07 -8.66
N MET A 253 2.38 -8.60 -7.46
CA MET A 253 1.27 -8.86 -6.56
C MET A 253 1.42 -8.09 -5.24
N LEU A 254 0.49 -7.19 -4.97
CA LEU A 254 0.38 -6.45 -3.70
C LEU A 254 -0.81 -6.96 -2.88
N ALA A 255 -0.56 -7.43 -1.67
CA ALA A 255 -1.61 -7.84 -0.73
C ALA A 255 -2.01 -6.72 0.21
N GLU A 256 -3.30 -6.46 0.34
CA GLU A 256 -3.80 -5.78 1.53
C GLU A 256 -3.84 -6.76 2.70
N SER A 257 -2.71 -6.87 3.36
CA SER A 257 -2.42 -7.81 4.43
C SER A 257 -1.14 -7.41 5.15
N GLU A 258 -0.96 -7.89 6.38
CA GLU A 258 0.33 -7.87 7.11
C GLU A 258 0.72 -9.29 7.56
N LEU A 259 0.23 -10.33 6.88
CA LEU A 259 0.60 -11.71 7.20
C LEU A 259 1.94 -12.08 6.53
N PRO A 260 2.97 -12.48 7.31
CA PRO A 260 4.26 -12.88 6.73
C PRO A 260 4.15 -14.08 5.76
N ASP A 261 3.18 -14.96 5.99
CA ASP A 261 2.97 -16.15 5.14
C ASP A 261 2.61 -15.81 3.69
N HIS A 262 2.02 -14.62 3.44
CA HIS A 262 1.74 -14.13 2.09
C HIS A 262 3.01 -13.88 1.27
N HIS A 263 4.15 -13.58 1.90
CA HIS A 263 5.43 -13.37 1.22
C HIS A 263 6.19 -14.66 0.87
N ARG A 264 5.76 -15.81 1.35
CA ARG A 264 6.52 -17.05 1.12
C ARG A 264 6.50 -17.50 -0.33
N LYS A 265 5.32 -17.40 -1.01
CA LYS A 265 5.15 -17.93 -2.36
C LYS A 265 4.25 -17.09 -3.26
N THR A 266 3.53 -16.10 -2.72
CA THR A 266 2.37 -15.50 -3.40
C THR A 266 2.52 -14.03 -3.75
N PHE A 267 2.82 -13.19 -2.79
CA PHE A 267 2.82 -11.74 -2.98
C PHE A 267 4.23 -11.15 -2.93
N ASP A 268 4.48 -10.22 -3.85
CA ASP A 268 5.71 -9.43 -3.85
C ASP A 268 5.74 -8.44 -2.70
N MET A 269 4.60 -7.85 -2.40
CA MET A 269 4.47 -6.77 -1.43
C MET A 269 3.22 -6.94 -0.57
N SER A 270 3.31 -6.45 0.67
CA SER A 270 2.19 -6.28 1.58
C SER A 270 2.17 -4.89 2.20
N TYR A 271 1.04 -4.51 2.78
CA TYR A 271 0.88 -3.23 3.46
C TYR A 271 1.77 -3.12 4.70
N GLY A 272 2.28 -1.93 4.97
CA GLY A 272 2.91 -1.55 6.23
C GLY A 272 1.93 -0.83 7.14
N TRP A 273 0.78 -1.45 7.48
CA TRP A 273 -0.23 -0.83 8.36
C TRP A 273 0.32 -0.48 9.73
N TYR A 274 1.15 -1.36 10.31
CA TYR A 274 1.76 -1.09 11.61
C TYR A 274 2.74 0.09 11.53
N ALA A 275 3.54 0.17 10.46
CA ALA A 275 4.39 1.34 10.21
C ALA A 275 3.55 2.62 10.07
N HIS A 276 2.47 2.57 9.28
CA HIS A 276 1.55 3.68 9.09
C HIS A 276 0.96 4.17 10.42
N HIS A 277 0.51 3.24 11.27
CA HIS A 277 0.00 3.54 12.59
C HIS A 277 1.04 4.27 13.46
N ILE A 278 2.28 3.77 13.48
CA ILE A 278 3.39 4.42 14.19
C ILE A 278 3.68 5.81 13.62
N PHE A 279 3.67 5.96 12.29
CA PHE A 279 3.90 7.27 11.64
C PHE A 279 2.88 8.31 12.09
N ASN A 280 1.60 7.95 12.19
CA ASN A 280 0.57 8.85 12.70
C ASN A 280 0.85 9.29 14.15
N HIS A 281 1.16 8.34 15.04
CA HIS A 281 1.38 8.64 16.46
C HIS A 281 2.68 9.38 16.75
N ILE A 282 3.77 9.11 16.02
CA ILE A 282 4.99 9.90 16.17
C ILE A 282 4.86 11.29 15.54
N ALA A 283 4.08 11.45 14.48
CA ALA A 283 3.80 12.74 13.87
C ALA A 283 3.09 13.70 14.83
N THR A 284 2.18 13.18 15.66
CA THR A 284 1.47 13.96 16.68
C THR A 284 2.22 14.02 18.02
N GLN A 285 3.38 13.38 18.12
CA GLN A 285 4.17 13.24 19.35
C GLN A 285 3.44 12.49 20.50
N GLU A 286 2.38 11.76 20.17
CA GLU A 286 1.71 10.88 21.12
C GLU A 286 2.60 9.70 21.53
N TRP A 287 3.41 9.21 20.59
CA TRP A 287 4.40 8.17 20.85
C TRP A 287 5.82 8.69 20.64
N PRO A 288 6.79 8.19 21.43
CA PRO A 288 8.19 8.56 21.27
C PRO A 288 8.77 8.02 19.96
N LEU A 289 9.79 8.70 19.43
CA LEU A 289 10.51 8.26 18.21
C LEU A 289 11.08 6.84 18.33
N ASP A 290 11.39 6.37 19.54
CA ASP A 290 11.85 5.00 19.77
C ASP A 290 10.82 3.92 19.41
N SER A 291 9.53 4.29 19.26
CA SER A 291 8.50 3.39 18.73
C SER A 291 8.84 2.88 17.33
N LEU A 292 9.51 3.71 16.51
CA LEU A 292 10.01 3.31 15.21
C LEU A 292 11.09 2.21 15.32
N MET A 293 11.94 2.28 16.34
CA MET A 293 12.96 1.26 16.58
C MET A 293 12.36 -0.05 17.10
N ALA A 294 11.29 0.04 17.88
CA ALA A 294 10.52 -1.13 18.32
C ALA A 294 9.84 -1.82 17.12
N TYR A 295 9.26 -1.01 16.22
CA TYR A 295 8.70 -1.51 14.96
C TYR A 295 9.75 -2.23 14.09
N MET A 296 10.94 -1.65 13.93
CA MET A 296 12.00 -2.30 13.15
C MET A 296 12.35 -3.70 13.68
N LYS A 297 12.46 -3.84 14.99
CA LYS A 297 12.73 -5.15 15.61
C LYS A 297 11.60 -6.14 15.37
N TRP A 298 10.36 -5.65 15.37
CA TRP A 298 9.19 -6.47 15.04
C TRP A 298 9.21 -6.89 13.58
N GLU A 299 9.51 -5.95 12.68
CA GLU A 299 9.63 -6.19 11.23
C GLU A 299 10.73 -7.23 10.94
N GLU A 300 11.94 -7.04 11.46
CA GLU A 300 13.06 -7.97 11.31
C GLU A 300 12.77 -9.39 11.84
N LYS A 301 11.90 -9.51 12.84
CA LYS A 301 11.49 -10.79 13.41
C LYS A 301 10.46 -11.52 12.53
N ASN A 302 9.56 -10.80 11.90
CA ASN A 302 8.38 -11.36 11.22
C ASN A 302 8.53 -11.43 9.70
N PHE A 303 9.33 -10.54 9.10
CA PHE A 303 9.52 -10.46 7.65
C PHE A 303 10.97 -10.64 7.27
N SER A 304 11.19 -11.14 6.06
CA SER A 304 12.54 -11.22 5.49
C SER A 304 12.94 -9.89 4.85
N THR A 305 14.25 -9.68 4.67
CA THR A 305 14.72 -8.50 3.94
C THR A 305 14.31 -8.48 2.46
N ASN A 306 13.81 -9.60 1.93
CA ASN A 306 13.29 -9.69 0.57
C ASN A 306 11.87 -9.14 0.46
N ASP A 307 11.08 -9.25 1.53
CA ASP A 307 9.66 -8.91 1.51
C ASP A 307 9.47 -7.40 1.31
N TYR A 308 8.73 -7.00 0.27
CA TYR A 308 8.41 -5.60 0.06
C TYR A 308 7.28 -5.18 0.99
N ARG A 309 7.48 -4.05 1.67
CA ARG A 309 6.45 -3.43 2.52
C ARG A 309 6.04 -2.10 1.92
N MET A 310 4.73 -1.85 1.77
CA MET A 310 4.23 -0.57 1.31
C MET A 310 4.27 0.47 2.43
N MET A 311 5.02 1.55 2.21
CA MET A 311 5.13 2.67 3.15
C MET A 311 4.31 3.85 2.64
N PHE A 312 3.42 4.36 3.47
CA PHE A 312 2.51 5.43 3.06
C PHE A 312 2.09 6.31 4.25
N THR A 313 1.73 7.54 3.94
CA THR A 313 1.17 8.48 4.90
C THR A 313 -0.34 8.66 4.72
N THR A 314 -0.86 8.30 3.54
CA THR A 314 -2.30 8.27 3.23
C THR A 314 -2.57 7.33 2.06
N ASN A 315 -3.79 6.85 1.93
CA ASN A 315 -4.36 6.12 0.81
C ASN A 315 -5.85 6.46 0.70
N HIS A 316 -6.60 5.77 -0.17
CA HIS A 316 -8.03 6.00 -0.35
C HIS A 316 -8.85 5.77 0.93
N ASP A 317 -8.50 4.75 1.73
CA ASP A 317 -9.19 4.43 2.99
C ASP A 317 -8.90 5.47 4.06
N GLU A 318 -7.62 5.73 4.32
CA GLU A 318 -7.22 6.72 5.33
C GLU A 318 -7.84 8.08 5.05
N ASN A 319 -7.77 8.54 3.79
CA ASN A 319 -8.34 9.82 3.40
C ASN A 319 -9.86 9.88 3.60
N SER A 320 -10.58 8.82 3.22
CA SER A 320 -12.05 8.82 3.27
C SER A 320 -12.60 8.61 4.68
N TRP A 321 -11.95 7.75 5.48
CA TRP A 321 -12.50 7.26 6.75
C TRP A 321 -11.84 7.84 8.00
N ASN A 322 -10.51 8.01 7.98
CA ASN A 322 -9.73 8.38 9.16
C ASN A 322 -9.27 9.84 9.16
N GLY A 323 -9.31 10.50 8.02
CA GLY A 323 -8.97 11.91 7.87
C GLY A 323 -7.90 12.16 6.82
N THR A 324 -7.81 13.42 6.38
CA THR A 324 -6.73 13.82 5.48
C THR A 324 -5.36 13.67 6.17
N VAL A 325 -4.29 13.64 5.40
CA VAL A 325 -2.94 13.58 5.96
C VAL A 325 -2.65 14.77 6.87
N LEU A 326 -3.23 15.95 6.57
CA LEU A 326 -3.10 17.15 7.39
C LEU A 326 -3.87 17.03 8.69
N GLU A 327 -5.09 16.48 8.68
CA GLU A 327 -5.85 16.23 9.92
C GLU A 327 -5.14 15.25 10.86
N ARG A 328 -4.45 14.22 10.32
CA ARG A 328 -3.81 13.16 11.10
C ARG A 328 -2.38 13.49 11.53
N MET A 329 -1.61 14.20 10.71
CA MET A 329 -0.18 14.42 10.93
C MET A 329 0.20 15.91 11.08
N GLY A 330 -0.74 16.83 10.84
CA GLY A 330 -0.49 18.29 10.94
C GLY A 330 0.72 18.72 10.10
N GLU A 331 1.52 19.63 10.65
CA GLU A 331 2.75 20.14 10.00
C GLU A 331 3.81 19.07 9.75
N ASN A 332 3.70 17.91 10.43
CA ASN A 332 4.61 16.79 10.25
C ASN A 332 4.28 15.90 9.03
N HIS A 333 3.28 16.26 8.22
CA HIS A 333 2.93 15.47 7.01
C HIS A 333 4.09 15.35 6.01
N LYS A 334 4.88 16.45 5.79
CA LYS A 334 6.08 16.40 4.92
C LYS A 334 7.23 15.61 5.54
N PRO A 335 7.61 15.83 6.82
CA PRO A 335 8.55 14.96 7.53
C PRO A 335 8.20 13.47 7.45
N MET A 336 6.92 13.11 7.59
CA MET A 336 6.47 11.72 7.50
C MET A 336 6.54 11.19 6.06
N ALA A 337 6.25 12.00 5.05
CA ALA A 337 6.47 11.63 3.66
C ALA A 337 7.97 11.37 3.39
N VAL A 338 8.86 12.23 3.88
CA VAL A 338 10.32 12.00 3.81
C VAL A 338 10.69 10.67 4.46
N LEU A 339 10.13 10.37 5.64
CA LEU A 339 10.36 9.10 6.31
C LEU A 339 9.89 7.92 5.45
N ALA A 340 8.67 7.95 4.91
CA ALA A 340 8.11 6.88 4.08
C ALA A 340 8.98 6.59 2.84
N PHE A 341 9.61 7.62 2.26
CA PHE A 341 10.47 7.48 1.07
C PHE A 341 11.90 7.07 1.37
N THR A 342 12.41 7.33 2.57
CA THR A 342 13.83 7.09 2.91
C THR A 342 14.04 5.96 3.93
N TYR A 343 12.96 5.47 4.55
CA TYR A 343 13.00 4.35 5.49
C TYR A 343 13.34 3.05 4.75
N PHE A 344 12.54 2.02 4.80
CA PHE A 344 12.65 0.83 3.95
C PHE A 344 11.27 0.56 3.29
N GLY A 345 11.23 -0.33 2.31
CA GLY A 345 10.00 -0.63 1.58
C GLY A 345 9.74 0.27 0.39
N MET A 346 8.58 0.10 -0.21
CA MET A 346 8.13 0.83 -1.41
C MET A 346 7.13 1.91 -1.01
N PRO A 347 7.42 3.18 -1.27
CA PRO A 347 6.51 4.27 -0.91
C PRO A 347 5.36 4.40 -1.89
N LEU A 348 4.22 4.88 -1.35
CA LEU A 348 3.02 5.20 -2.10
C LEU A 348 2.70 6.69 -1.99
N VAL A 349 2.29 7.29 -3.10
CA VAL A 349 1.64 8.60 -3.19
C VAL A 349 0.19 8.37 -3.60
N TYR A 350 -0.75 8.81 -2.77
CA TYR A 350 -2.17 8.79 -3.12
C TYR A 350 -2.54 9.99 -3.99
N SER A 351 -3.34 9.78 -5.01
CA SER A 351 -3.83 10.79 -5.96
C SER A 351 -4.35 12.04 -5.25
N GLY A 352 -3.72 13.19 -5.49
CA GLY A 352 -3.99 14.48 -4.84
C GLY A 352 -3.09 14.81 -3.65
N GLN A 353 -2.38 13.84 -3.09
CA GLN A 353 -1.42 14.07 -2.02
C GLN A 353 -0.29 15.01 -2.48
N GLU A 354 0.15 14.88 -3.72
CA GLU A 354 1.16 15.71 -4.36
C GLU A 354 0.70 17.16 -4.62
N PHE A 355 -0.57 17.44 -4.38
CA PHE A 355 -1.14 18.79 -4.42
C PHE A 355 -1.53 19.31 -3.04
N GLY A 356 -1.34 18.53 -1.98
CA GLY A 356 -1.78 18.88 -0.64
C GLY A 356 -3.32 18.87 -0.52
N ASN A 357 -3.99 17.92 -1.19
CA ASN A 357 -5.44 17.78 -1.05
C ASN A 357 -5.83 17.62 0.42
N ASP A 358 -6.51 18.62 0.95
CA ASP A 358 -6.97 18.70 2.35
C ASP A 358 -8.47 18.48 2.43
N ARG A 359 -8.94 17.47 1.73
CA ARG A 359 -10.35 17.09 1.69
C ARG A 359 -10.50 15.59 1.84
N ARG A 360 -11.37 15.16 2.75
CA ARG A 360 -11.84 13.79 2.79
C ARG A 360 -12.72 13.53 1.58
N LEU A 361 -12.24 12.72 0.65
CA LEU A 361 -12.99 12.42 -0.56
C LEU A 361 -14.18 11.53 -0.23
N LYS A 362 -15.34 11.86 -0.80
CA LYS A 362 -16.58 11.12 -0.56
C LYS A 362 -16.52 9.75 -1.24
N PHE A 363 -16.62 8.69 -0.47
CA PHE A 363 -16.44 7.34 -0.96
C PHE A 363 -17.56 6.87 -1.90
N PHE A 364 -18.81 7.15 -1.57
CA PHE A 364 -19.99 6.68 -2.31
C PHE A 364 -20.55 7.68 -3.35
N GLU A 365 -19.97 8.86 -3.44
CA GLU A 365 -20.42 9.94 -4.32
C GLU A 365 -19.32 10.33 -5.31
N LYS A 366 -19.68 11.07 -6.35
CA LYS A 366 -18.71 11.80 -7.16
C LYS A 366 -18.12 12.93 -6.30
N ASP A 367 -16.83 12.99 -6.26
CA ASP A 367 -16.05 14.08 -5.67
C ASP A 367 -14.86 14.42 -6.59
N THR A 368 -14.04 15.41 -6.25
CA THR A 368 -12.89 15.78 -7.09
C THR A 368 -11.74 16.21 -6.20
N ILE A 369 -10.57 15.67 -6.49
CA ILE A 369 -9.30 16.04 -5.86
C ILE A 369 -9.07 17.53 -6.01
N GLN A 370 -8.74 18.18 -4.89
CA GLN A 370 -8.35 19.59 -4.86
C GLN A 370 -6.84 19.73 -5.09
N LYS A 371 -6.43 20.83 -5.70
CA LYS A 371 -5.01 21.14 -5.99
C LYS A 371 -4.58 22.47 -5.33
N PRO A 372 -4.66 22.60 -3.98
CA PRO A 372 -4.40 23.87 -3.30
C PRO A 372 -2.93 24.27 -3.31
N GLN A 373 -2.00 23.33 -3.41
CA GLN A 373 -0.55 23.52 -3.36
C GLN A 373 0.14 22.85 -4.55
N PRO A 374 0.01 23.39 -5.77
CA PRO A 374 0.60 22.74 -6.97
C PRO A 374 2.13 22.58 -6.89
N GLU A 375 2.81 23.46 -6.16
CA GLU A 375 4.24 23.42 -5.91
C GLU A 375 4.69 22.23 -5.06
N LEU A 376 3.79 21.57 -4.37
CA LEU A 376 4.11 20.39 -3.57
C LEU A 376 4.49 19.19 -4.46
N GLN A 377 4.16 19.22 -5.74
CA GLN A 377 4.60 18.21 -6.70
C GLN A 377 6.12 18.12 -6.79
N ASP A 378 6.82 19.24 -6.76
CA ASP A 378 8.29 19.26 -6.82
C ASP A 378 8.91 18.57 -5.60
N PHE A 379 8.27 18.67 -4.45
CA PHE A 379 8.68 17.94 -3.25
C PHE A 379 8.57 16.41 -3.44
N TYR A 380 7.41 15.92 -3.90
CA TYR A 380 7.22 14.48 -4.15
C TYR A 380 8.09 13.97 -5.31
N LYS A 381 8.24 14.75 -6.39
CA LYS A 381 9.15 14.45 -7.50
C LYS A 381 10.59 14.30 -7.02
N THR A 382 11.03 15.17 -6.11
CA THR A 382 12.36 15.08 -5.50
C THR A 382 12.53 13.81 -4.69
N LEU A 383 11.54 13.41 -3.90
CA LEU A 383 11.57 12.18 -3.10
C LEU A 383 11.59 10.93 -3.98
N ILE A 384 10.73 10.86 -4.98
CA ILE A 384 10.67 9.74 -5.95
C ILE A 384 12.00 9.61 -6.68
N LYS A 385 12.50 10.71 -7.23
CA LYS A 385 13.80 10.76 -7.91
C LYS A 385 14.93 10.30 -6.98
N THR A 386 14.94 10.79 -5.73
CA THR A 386 15.95 10.42 -4.74
C THR A 386 15.93 8.91 -4.48
N LYS A 387 14.75 8.31 -4.32
CA LYS A 387 14.62 6.86 -4.14
C LYS A 387 15.15 6.10 -5.35
N LYS A 388 14.74 6.47 -6.55
CA LYS A 388 15.10 5.81 -7.80
C LYS A 388 16.59 5.84 -8.09
N GLU A 389 17.23 7.00 -7.91
CA GLU A 389 18.65 7.21 -8.23
C GLU A 389 19.62 6.66 -7.17
N ASN A 390 19.13 6.25 -5.99
CA ASN A 390 19.97 5.80 -4.88
C ASN A 390 19.71 4.35 -4.48
N PRO A 391 20.57 3.42 -4.89
CA PRO A 391 20.46 2.00 -4.52
C PRO A 391 20.31 1.75 -3.02
N ALA A 392 20.83 2.63 -2.16
CA ALA A 392 20.61 2.53 -0.72
C ALA A 392 19.12 2.58 -0.32
N LEU A 393 18.26 3.21 -1.13
CA LEU A 393 16.83 3.36 -0.86
C LEU A 393 15.94 2.35 -1.60
N TRP A 394 16.51 1.48 -2.45
CA TRP A 394 15.74 0.51 -3.23
C TRP A 394 14.99 -0.49 -2.35
N ASN A 395 14.09 -1.25 -2.96
CA ASN A 395 13.18 -2.15 -2.28
C ASN A 395 13.85 -3.49 -1.92
N GLY A 396 13.42 -4.11 -0.85
CA GLY A 396 13.85 -5.44 -0.44
C GLY A 396 15.37 -5.60 -0.37
N THR A 397 15.86 -6.73 -0.85
CA THR A 397 17.30 -7.04 -0.88
C THR A 397 18.11 -6.19 -1.85
N TYR A 398 17.43 -5.50 -2.79
CA TYR A 398 18.10 -4.51 -3.66
C TYR A 398 18.52 -3.26 -2.88
N GLY A 399 17.80 -2.92 -1.81
CA GLY A 399 18.05 -1.76 -0.96
C GLY A 399 19.20 -1.93 0.01
N GLY A 400 19.50 -0.83 0.69
CA GLY A 400 20.58 -0.73 1.68
C GLY A 400 20.12 -1.01 3.11
N ARG A 401 21.08 -1.29 3.97
CA ARG A 401 20.87 -1.47 5.40
C ARG A 401 20.50 -0.12 6.05
N PHE A 402 19.52 -0.16 6.95
CA PHE A 402 19.17 0.95 7.83
C PHE A 402 20.15 1.03 9.01
N MET A 403 20.56 2.24 9.37
CA MET A 403 21.44 2.50 10.51
C MET A 403 21.00 3.79 11.21
N ARG A 404 20.53 3.68 12.45
CA ARG A 404 20.23 4.84 13.29
C ARG A 404 21.49 5.67 13.52
N ILE A 405 21.36 7.00 13.43
CA ILE A 405 22.38 7.97 13.81
C ILE A 405 21.87 8.68 15.08
N ASN A 406 22.62 8.58 16.16
CA ASN A 406 22.26 9.26 17.38
C ASN A 406 22.64 10.73 17.32
N THR A 407 21.75 11.57 17.85
CA THR A 407 21.94 13.01 17.97
C THR A 407 22.00 13.44 19.44
N SER A 408 22.29 14.70 19.69
CA SER A 408 22.21 15.26 21.06
C SER A 408 20.77 15.38 21.59
N ASN A 409 19.77 15.21 20.73
CA ASN A 409 18.34 15.29 21.07
C ASN A 409 17.54 14.23 20.28
N ASP A 410 17.66 12.95 20.66
CA ASP A 410 16.96 11.85 20.00
C ASP A 410 15.44 11.79 20.36
N THR A 411 14.98 12.69 21.25
CA THR A 411 13.54 12.83 21.56
C THR A 411 12.80 13.53 20.42
N ASP A 412 13.37 14.60 19.86
CA ASP A 412 12.76 15.43 18.81
C ASP A 412 13.32 15.17 17.42
N LEU A 413 14.56 14.66 17.37
CA LEU A 413 15.31 14.45 16.13
C LEU A 413 15.39 12.97 15.77
N LEU A 414 14.95 12.63 14.58
CA LEU A 414 15.18 11.34 13.96
C LEU A 414 16.29 11.49 12.92
N ALA A 415 17.45 10.86 13.15
CA ALA A 415 18.50 10.78 12.16
C ALA A 415 18.89 9.33 11.89
N PHE A 416 19.07 8.98 10.61
CA PHE A 416 19.50 7.66 10.19
C PHE A 416 20.18 7.69 8.84
N LYS A 417 20.86 6.63 8.49
CA LYS A 417 21.39 6.41 7.14
C LYS A 417 20.97 5.07 6.56
N ARG A 418 20.82 5.06 5.25
CA ARG A 418 20.70 3.86 4.42
C ARG A 418 22.02 3.66 3.67
N VAL A 419 22.51 2.42 3.63
CA VAL A 419 23.81 2.11 3.03
C VAL A 419 23.73 0.87 2.15
N LYS A 420 24.11 1.03 0.87
CA LYS A 420 24.26 -0.06 -0.09
C LYS A 420 25.59 0.13 -0.84
N ASN A 421 26.56 -0.74 -0.57
CA ASN A 421 27.91 -0.59 -1.12
C ASN A 421 28.48 0.81 -0.83
N TYR A 422 28.78 1.59 -1.88
CA TYR A 422 29.30 2.96 -1.78
C TYR A 422 28.21 4.04 -1.78
N ASN A 423 26.95 3.66 -2.01
CA ASN A 423 25.85 4.62 -1.96
C ASN A 423 25.33 4.75 -0.52
N GLU A 424 25.32 5.97 -0.03
CA GLU A 424 24.84 6.32 1.31
C GLU A 424 23.86 7.48 1.23
N VAL A 425 22.73 7.35 1.91
CA VAL A 425 21.72 8.40 2.07
C VAL A 425 21.51 8.64 3.55
N ILE A 426 21.60 9.88 3.98
CA ILE A 426 21.34 10.32 5.36
C ILE A 426 20.05 11.11 5.38
N THR A 427 19.16 10.76 6.28
CA THR A 427 17.90 11.46 6.55
C THR A 427 17.94 12.03 7.96
N VAL A 428 17.56 13.30 8.11
CA VAL A 428 17.40 13.99 9.39
C VAL A 428 16.03 14.67 9.42
N ILE A 429 15.26 14.42 10.45
CA ILE A 429 13.89 14.92 10.62
C ILE A 429 13.74 15.53 12.01
N ASN A 430 13.15 16.71 12.08
CA ASN A 430 12.73 17.37 13.31
C ASN A 430 11.20 17.30 13.40
N LEU A 431 10.67 16.53 14.32
CA LEU A 431 9.22 16.41 14.53
C LEU A 431 8.66 17.41 15.54
N SER A 432 9.53 18.19 16.19
CA SER A 432 9.08 19.18 17.17
C SER A 432 8.66 20.49 16.52
N SER A 433 7.85 21.25 17.24
CA SER A 433 7.43 22.62 16.88
C SER A 433 8.50 23.68 17.13
N ASN A 434 9.71 23.27 17.52
CA ASN A 434 10.82 24.16 17.79
C ASN A 434 11.98 23.90 16.81
N LYS A 435 12.77 24.95 16.55
CA LYS A 435 14.06 24.78 15.90
C LYS A 435 14.96 23.89 16.75
N GLN A 436 15.68 22.98 16.11
CA GLN A 436 16.62 22.08 16.75
C GLN A 436 18.04 22.28 16.19
N GLN A 437 19.02 22.14 17.08
CA GLN A 437 20.42 22.05 16.69
C GLN A 437 20.78 20.58 16.48
N VAL A 438 21.10 20.20 15.26
CA VAL A 438 21.48 18.82 14.92
C VAL A 438 22.96 18.62 15.23
N ASN A 439 23.24 17.92 16.31
CA ASN A 439 24.60 17.49 16.69
C ASN A 439 24.65 15.97 16.68
N PHE A 440 25.44 15.40 15.78
CA PHE A 440 25.63 13.94 15.75
C PHE A 440 26.59 13.50 16.88
N VAL A 441 26.24 12.45 17.59
CA VAL A 441 27.07 11.91 18.68
C VAL A 441 28.39 11.31 18.16
N LYS A 442 28.37 10.80 16.93
CA LYS A 442 29.57 10.30 16.23
C LYS A 442 29.74 11.06 14.91
N GLU A 443 30.99 11.25 14.53
CA GLU A 443 31.34 11.84 13.23
C GLU A 443 30.72 11.05 12.08
N ILE A 444 30.25 11.79 11.08
CA ILE A 444 29.80 11.23 9.81
C ILE A 444 30.90 11.48 8.80
N GLU A 445 31.50 10.42 8.29
CA GLU A 445 32.58 10.48 7.31
C GLU A 445 32.00 10.57 5.89
N GLY A 446 32.49 11.53 5.13
CA GLY A 446 32.15 11.71 3.72
C GLY A 446 31.63 13.09 3.36
N ASN A 447 31.43 13.30 2.08
CA ASN A 447 30.83 14.51 1.54
C ASN A 447 29.41 14.18 1.04
N PHE A 448 28.43 14.88 1.56
CA PHE A 448 27.04 14.67 1.24
C PHE A 448 26.40 15.97 0.72
N VAL A 449 25.42 15.86 -0.16
CA VAL A 449 24.68 16.99 -0.71
C VAL A 449 23.19 16.79 -0.46
N SER A 450 22.51 17.82 0.03
CA SER A 450 21.08 17.82 0.19
C SER A 450 20.38 17.72 -1.17
N VAL A 451 19.33 16.88 -1.22
CA VAL A 451 18.50 16.75 -2.42
C VAL A 451 17.53 17.91 -2.62
N PHE A 452 17.26 18.71 -1.55
CA PHE A 452 16.27 19.77 -1.59
C PHE A 452 16.85 21.16 -1.87
N ASN A 453 18.10 21.45 -1.47
CA ASN A 453 18.63 22.82 -1.50
C ASN A 453 20.13 22.93 -1.83
N ALA A 454 20.73 21.86 -2.35
CA ALA A 454 22.15 21.79 -2.68
C ALA A 454 23.12 22.11 -1.50
N GLU A 455 22.63 22.16 -0.28
CA GLU A 455 23.43 22.31 0.93
C GLU A 455 24.38 21.10 1.09
N THR A 456 25.58 21.33 1.59
CA THR A 456 26.56 20.27 1.81
C THR A 456 26.64 19.91 3.29
N LEU A 457 26.73 18.60 3.55
CA LEU A 457 27.09 18.01 4.82
C LEU A 457 28.48 17.38 4.66
N GLY A 458 29.49 18.02 5.21
CA GLY A 458 30.86 17.47 5.20
C GLY A 458 31.19 16.70 6.48
N VAL A 459 32.45 16.29 6.64
CA VAL A 459 32.95 15.70 7.89
C VAL A 459 32.76 16.71 9.03
N TYR A 460 31.86 16.41 9.96
CA TYR A 460 31.54 17.28 11.09
C TYR A 460 32.16 16.76 12.37
N THR A 461 33.22 17.36 12.78
CA THR A 461 33.78 17.15 14.12
C THR A 461 33.09 17.98 15.20
N SER A 462 32.41 19.10 14.81
CA SER A 462 31.81 20.03 15.78
C SER A 462 30.83 21.05 15.19
N GLY A 463 30.33 20.83 13.96
CA GLY A 463 29.39 21.77 13.33
C GLY A 463 27.95 21.50 13.74
N THR A 464 27.32 22.47 14.38
CA THR A 464 25.86 22.47 14.59
C THR A 464 25.14 22.87 13.32
N LYS A 465 24.18 22.07 12.87
CA LYS A 465 23.25 22.46 11.82
C LYS A 465 21.90 22.74 12.42
N GLU A 466 21.34 23.91 12.13
CA GLU A 466 19.99 24.24 12.53
C GLU A 466 18.97 23.60 11.59
N LEU A 467 17.98 22.92 12.15
CA LEU A 467 16.83 22.40 11.46
C LEU A 467 15.56 23.08 11.98
N ALA A 468 14.79 23.68 11.10
CA ALA A 468 13.55 24.37 11.46
C ALA A 468 12.57 23.46 12.19
N ALA A 469 11.57 24.04 12.86
CA ALA A 469 10.41 23.30 13.33
C ALA A 469 9.80 22.51 12.17
N HIS A 470 9.41 21.25 12.41
CA HIS A 470 8.88 20.35 11.38
C HIS A 470 9.78 20.23 10.14
N GLY A 471 11.08 20.45 10.33
CA GLY A 471 12.08 20.49 9.27
C GLY A 471 12.63 19.09 8.95
N TYR A 472 13.15 18.95 7.74
CA TYR A 472 13.77 17.71 7.26
C TYR A 472 14.92 18.01 6.31
N GLN A 473 15.84 17.06 6.20
CA GLN A 473 16.90 17.05 5.21
C GLN A 473 17.19 15.61 4.76
N VAL A 474 17.46 15.45 3.49
CA VAL A 474 17.97 14.21 2.92
C VAL A 474 19.24 14.50 2.17
N PHE A 475 20.31 13.81 2.53
CA PHE A 475 21.64 14.02 1.98
C PHE A 475 22.10 12.74 1.27
N VAL A 476 22.63 12.90 0.07
CA VAL A 476 23.21 11.82 -0.72
C VAL A 476 24.72 11.97 -0.77
N LYS A 477 25.46 10.88 -0.57
CA LYS A 477 26.93 10.86 -0.66
C LYS A 477 27.38 11.15 -2.09
N LYS A 478 28.36 12.05 -2.23
CA LYS A 478 29.06 12.34 -3.49
C LYS A 478 30.13 11.32 -3.79
#